data_e3319945e898bf77fe3beb35a880cfad
#
_entry.id   e3319945e898bf77fe3beb35a880cfad
#
_cell.length_a   1.000
_cell.length_b   1.000
_cell.length_c   1.000
_cell.angle_alpha   90.00
_cell.angle_beta   90.00
_cell.angle_gamma   90.00
#
_symmetry.space_group_name_H-M   'P 1'
#
loop_
_entity.id
_entity.type
_entity.pdbx_description
1 polymer ?
#
loop_
_entity_poly.entity_id
_entity_poly.type
_entity_poly.pdbx_seq_one_letter_code
_entity_poly.pdbx_strand_id
1 'polypeptide(L)'
;VLEGMEGSYLEDVRVISADGKTITILEDGIKPTFYGDCDDETVAWIMERLTPQSTEIQKTPVSTSSERWGAIPRAYILCTEDRAIPIKNQEYFCKNHPCDPVVTKNTSHSPFMSEPQALANHLHALA
;
A
#
# COMPACT_ATOMS: atom_id res chain seq x y z
N VAL A 1 2.15 12.67 -5.22
CA VAL A 1 3.40 12.65 -5.98
C VAL A 1 4.37 11.74 -5.25
N LEU A 2 4.78 10.66 -5.90
CA LEU A 2 5.65 9.62 -5.34
C LEU A 2 7.14 9.91 -5.62
N GLU A 3 7.54 11.19 -5.69
CA GLU A 3 8.95 11.56 -5.83
C GLU A 3 9.75 11.04 -4.63
N GLY A 4 10.81 10.30 -4.88
CA GLY A 4 11.72 9.77 -3.86
C GLY A 4 11.39 8.38 -3.34
N MET A 5 10.57 7.58 -4.03
CA MET A 5 10.31 6.17 -3.66
C MET A 5 11.36 5.23 -4.28
N GLU A 6 12.63 5.43 -3.94
CA GLU A 6 13.70 4.53 -4.38
C GLU A 6 13.42 3.08 -3.95
N GLY A 7 13.45 2.16 -4.92
CA GLY A 7 13.16 0.73 -4.72
C GLY A 7 11.69 0.36 -4.85
N SER A 8 10.79 1.31 -5.16
CA SER A 8 9.42 1.00 -5.57
C SER A 8 9.38 0.47 -7.00
N TYR A 9 8.56 -0.56 -7.21
CA TYR A 9 8.28 -1.11 -8.55
C TYR A 9 7.13 -0.40 -9.26
N LEU A 10 6.41 0.49 -8.56
CA LEU A 10 5.20 1.14 -9.09
C LEU A 10 5.42 1.90 -10.39
N GLU A 11 6.54 2.62 -10.51
CA GLU A 11 6.83 3.41 -11.71
C GLU A 11 7.05 2.53 -12.94
N ASP A 12 7.62 1.34 -12.74
CA ASP A 12 7.97 0.42 -13.82
C ASP A 12 6.75 -0.39 -14.33
N VAL A 13 5.73 -0.55 -13.48
CA VAL A 13 4.61 -1.47 -13.77
C VAL A 13 3.28 -0.76 -14.02
N ARG A 14 3.16 0.53 -13.71
CA ARG A 14 1.91 1.27 -13.96
C ARG A 14 1.76 1.67 -15.42
N VAL A 15 0.54 1.55 -15.92
CA VAL A 15 0.15 1.95 -17.28
C VAL A 15 -0.96 2.99 -17.21
N ILE A 16 -0.73 4.13 -17.81
CA ILE A 16 -1.74 5.20 -17.92
C ILE A 16 -2.51 4.99 -19.24
N SER A 17 -3.84 5.06 -19.18
CA SER A 17 -4.69 4.98 -20.38
C SER A 17 -4.38 6.11 -21.38
N ALA A 18 -4.71 5.89 -22.67
CA ALA A 18 -4.43 6.85 -23.74
C ALA A 18 -5.11 8.22 -23.51
N ASP A 19 -6.27 8.25 -22.84
CA ASP A 19 -6.97 9.48 -22.47
C ASP A 19 -6.49 10.10 -21.15
N GLY A 20 -5.49 9.49 -20.48
CA GLY A 20 -4.88 9.95 -19.26
C GLY A 20 -5.76 9.85 -18.01
N LYS A 21 -6.90 9.16 -18.06
CA LYS A 21 -7.89 9.16 -16.98
C LYS A 21 -7.77 8.00 -16.00
N THR A 22 -7.17 6.90 -16.43
CA THR A 22 -7.06 5.71 -15.58
C THR A 22 -5.63 5.17 -15.55
N ILE A 23 -5.34 4.44 -14.48
CA ILE A 23 -4.09 3.70 -14.26
C ILE A 23 -4.46 2.24 -14.08
N THR A 24 -3.73 1.39 -14.76
CA THR A 24 -3.69 -0.06 -14.53
C THR A 24 -2.26 -0.48 -14.18
N ILE A 25 -2.10 -1.72 -13.77
CA ILE A 25 -0.79 -2.33 -13.51
C ILE A 25 -0.56 -3.41 -14.57
N LEU A 26 0.66 -3.49 -15.08
CA LEU A 26 1.09 -4.59 -15.96
C LEU A 26 0.84 -5.93 -15.24
N GLU A 27 0.31 -6.90 -15.95
CA GLU A 27 -0.10 -8.20 -15.39
C GLU A 27 1.05 -8.91 -14.69
N ASP A 28 2.24 -8.95 -15.30
CA ASP A 28 3.46 -9.53 -14.75
C ASP A 28 4.04 -8.74 -13.56
N GLY A 29 3.66 -7.47 -13.41
CA GLY A 29 4.03 -6.59 -12.31
C GLY A 29 3.14 -6.72 -11.06
N ILE A 30 1.94 -7.29 -11.18
CA ILE A 30 0.96 -7.33 -10.08
C ILE A 30 1.51 -8.12 -8.88
N LYS A 31 1.88 -9.38 -9.09
CA LYS A 31 2.38 -10.23 -8.01
C LYS A 31 3.64 -9.67 -7.36
N PRO A 32 4.75 -9.38 -8.09
CA PRO A 32 5.99 -8.95 -7.45
C PRO A 32 5.86 -7.60 -6.74
N THR A 33 4.95 -6.74 -7.14
CA THR A 33 4.79 -5.40 -6.53
C THR A 33 3.91 -5.42 -5.28
N PHE A 34 2.79 -6.16 -5.31
CA PHE A 34 1.75 -6.04 -4.28
C PHE A 34 1.50 -7.31 -3.48
N TYR A 35 1.80 -8.49 -4.04
CA TYR A 35 1.37 -9.80 -3.52
C TYR A 35 2.51 -10.83 -3.53
N GLY A 36 3.75 -10.37 -3.31
CA GLY A 36 4.97 -11.18 -3.45
C GLY A 36 5.00 -12.44 -2.56
N ASP A 37 4.35 -12.38 -1.41
CA ASP A 37 4.22 -13.45 -0.41
C ASP A 37 2.91 -14.26 -0.50
N CYS A 38 2.04 -13.96 -1.50
CA CYS A 38 0.84 -14.74 -1.77
C CYS A 38 1.13 -15.91 -2.72
N ASP A 39 0.38 -17.02 -2.58
CA ASP A 39 0.40 -18.11 -3.53
C ASP A 39 -0.25 -17.73 -4.87
N ASP A 40 0.00 -18.56 -5.91
CA ASP A 40 -0.47 -18.24 -7.27
C ASP A 40 -1.99 -18.32 -7.41
N GLU A 41 -2.67 -19.18 -6.63
CA GLU A 41 -4.14 -19.29 -6.62
C GLU A 41 -4.77 -17.98 -6.08
N THR A 42 -4.26 -17.49 -4.96
CA THR A 42 -4.67 -16.22 -4.38
C THR A 42 -4.45 -15.06 -5.36
N VAL A 43 -3.28 -15.01 -6.00
CA VAL A 43 -2.97 -13.96 -6.99
C VAL A 43 -3.90 -14.03 -8.20
N ALA A 44 -4.18 -15.22 -8.73
CA ALA A 44 -5.12 -15.40 -9.85
C ALA A 44 -6.52 -14.90 -9.48
N TRP A 45 -7.00 -15.24 -8.28
CA TRP A 45 -8.27 -14.77 -7.75
C TRP A 45 -8.35 -13.24 -7.63
N ILE A 46 -7.23 -12.60 -7.20
CA ILE A 46 -7.11 -11.13 -7.12
C ILE A 46 -7.18 -10.51 -8.52
N MET A 47 -6.40 -11.04 -9.47
CA MET A 47 -6.28 -10.48 -10.81
C MET A 47 -7.61 -10.38 -11.54
N GLU A 48 -8.52 -11.34 -11.35
CA GLU A 48 -9.88 -11.31 -11.90
C GLU A 48 -10.73 -10.13 -11.36
N ARG A 49 -10.31 -9.51 -10.25
CA ARG A 49 -11.07 -8.49 -9.52
C ARG A 49 -10.45 -7.10 -9.55
N LEU A 50 -9.24 -7.00 -10.08
CA LEU A 50 -8.58 -5.71 -10.24
C LEU A 50 -9.30 -4.87 -11.30
N THR A 51 -9.47 -3.59 -11.01
CA THR A 51 -10.08 -2.62 -11.92
C THR A 51 -9.18 -1.41 -12.10
N PRO A 52 -9.27 -0.70 -13.23
CA PRO A 52 -8.53 0.54 -13.42
C PRO A 52 -8.86 1.57 -12.34
N GLN A 53 -7.85 2.28 -11.85
CA GLN A 53 -7.98 3.37 -10.89
C GLN A 53 -7.98 4.73 -11.62
N SER A 54 -8.75 5.69 -11.14
CA SER A 54 -8.72 7.06 -11.66
C SER A 54 -7.37 7.74 -11.38
N THR A 55 -6.79 8.42 -12.39
CA THR A 55 -5.58 9.24 -12.21
C THR A 55 -5.83 10.45 -11.30
N GLU A 56 -7.06 10.93 -11.18
CA GLU A 56 -7.40 12.11 -10.37
C GLU A 56 -7.16 11.88 -8.87
N ILE A 57 -7.27 10.65 -8.38
CA ILE A 57 -6.97 10.31 -6.98
C ILE A 57 -5.53 10.69 -6.62
N GLN A 58 -4.58 10.47 -7.53
CA GLN A 58 -3.16 10.79 -7.31
C GLN A 58 -2.84 12.27 -7.48
N LYS A 59 -3.66 13.01 -8.22
CA LYS A 59 -3.46 14.43 -8.51
C LYS A 59 -4.15 15.36 -7.50
N THR A 60 -5.18 14.87 -6.82
CA THR A 60 -6.00 15.67 -5.91
C THR A 60 -5.32 15.76 -4.54
N PRO A 61 -4.92 16.97 -4.09
CA PRO A 61 -4.36 17.15 -2.76
C PRO A 61 -5.38 16.82 -1.67
N VAL A 62 -4.93 16.10 -0.64
CA VAL A 62 -5.73 15.87 0.57
C VAL A 62 -5.54 17.04 1.53
N SER A 63 -6.65 17.61 2.01
CA SER A 63 -6.64 18.65 3.04
C SER A 63 -7.08 18.04 4.37
N THR A 64 -6.21 18.10 5.37
CA THR A 64 -6.47 17.63 6.73
C THR A 64 -6.21 18.73 7.75
N SER A 65 -6.82 18.64 8.94
CA SER A 65 -6.57 19.58 10.02
C SER A 65 -6.02 18.87 11.26
N SER A 66 -5.30 19.62 12.11
CA SER A 66 -4.78 19.13 13.38
C SER A 66 -5.89 18.71 14.34
N GLU A 67 -7.02 19.43 14.33
CA GLU A 67 -8.16 19.21 15.24
C GLU A 67 -8.98 17.97 14.86
N ARG A 68 -8.95 17.56 13.59
CA ARG A 68 -9.71 16.42 13.07
C ARG A 68 -8.80 15.22 12.87
N TRP A 69 -8.11 15.16 11.73
CA TRP A 69 -7.23 14.04 11.42
C TRP A 69 -6.03 13.94 12.37
N GLY A 70 -5.44 15.09 12.73
CA GLY A 70 -4.30 15.17 13.64
C GLY A 70 -4.59 14.69 15.06
N ALA A 71 -5.84 14.77 15.52
CA ALA A 71 -6.26 14.34 16.86
C ALA A 71 -6.59 12.85 16.97
N ILE A 72 -6.63 12.11 15.85
CA ILE A 72 -6.96 10.68 15.85
C ILE A 72 -5.71 9.87 16.22
N PRO A 73 -5.76 9.01 17.26
CA PRO A 73 -4.69 8.05 17.54
C PRO A 73 -4.47 7.14 16.32
N ARG A 74 -3.21 6.86 16.00
CA ARG A 74 -2.84 6.08 14.81
C ARG A 74 -1.85 4.99 15.19
N ALA A 75 -2.07 3.82 14.64
CA ALA A 75 -1.10 2.74 14.59
C ALA A 75 -0.62 2.55 13.14
N TYR A 76 0.55 1.96 12.96
CA TYR A 76 1.08 1.62 11.65
C TYR A 76 1.63 0.20 11.62
N ILE A 77 1.36 -0.51 10.54
CA ILE A 77 1.94 -1.83 10.29
C ILE A 77 2.95 -1.67 9.15
N LEU A 78 4.24 -1.76 9.48
CA LEU A 78 5.35 -1.75 8.53
C LEU A 78 5.45 -3.12 7.86
N CYS A 79 5.46 -3.14 6.53
CA CYS A 79 5.63 -4.34 5.72
C CYS A 79 7.03 -4.32 5.10
N THR A 80 7.94 -5.21 5.55
CA THR A 80 9.37 -5.15 5.19
C THR A 80 9.67 -5.56 3.76
N GLU A 81 8.81 -6.41 3.16
CA GLU A 81 8.94 -6.91 1.79
C GLU A 81 8.06 -6.15 0.79
N ASP A 82 7.52 -5.00 1.20
CA ASP A 82 6.68 -4.16 0.35
C ASP A 82 7.50 -3.54 -0.79
N ARG A 83 7.11 -3.83 -2.03
CA ARG A 83 7.73 -3.31 -3.26
C ARG A 83 6.91 -2.19 -3.90
N ALA A 84 5.68 -1.96 -3.42
CA ALA A 84 4.90 -0.79 -3.81
C ALA A 84 5.32 0.44 -3.00
N ILE A 85 5.39 0.31 -1.67
CA ILE A 85 5.84 1.36 -0.75
C ILE A 85 7.01 0.81 0.07
N PRO A 86 8.26 0.99 -0.37
CA PRO A 86 9.44 0.48 0.32
C PRO A 86 9.51 0.89 1.79
N ILE A 87 10.13 0.06 2.62
CA ILE A 87 10.19 0.23 4.07
C ILE A 87 10.68 1.63 4.49
N LYS A 88 11.68 2.19 3.80
CA LYS A 88 12.20 3.54 4.08
C LYS A 88 11.13 4.63 3.95
N ASN A 89 10.20 4.47 3.00
CA ASN A 89 9.09 5.41 2.81
C ASN A 89 8.04 5.25 3.90
N GLN A 90 7.76 4.02 4.33
CA GLN A 90 6.86 3.75 5.46
C GLN A 90 7.41 4.35 6.76
N GLU A 91 8.70 4.17 7.04
CA GLU A 91 9.41 4.78 8.18
C GLU A 91 9.36 6.33 8.12
N TYR A 92 9.56 6.89 6.92
CA TYR A 92 9.43 8.34 6.70
C TYR A 92 8.01 8.84 7.02
N PHE A 93 6.96 8.09 6.63
CA PHE A 93 5.58 8.44 6.96
C PHE A 93 5.34 8.44 8.46
N CYS A 94 5.80 7.40 9.17
CA CYS A 94 5.67 7.30 10.63
C CYS A 94 6.44 8.43 11.35
N LYS A 95 7.58 8.85 10.83
CA LYS A 95 8.37 9.96 11.38
C LYS A 95 7.65 11.31 11.24
N ASN A 96 7.00 11.56 10.10
CA ASN A 96 6.31 12.82 9.84
C ASN A 96 4.88 12.85 10.42
N HIS A 97 4.27 11.69 10.59
CA HIS A 97 2.94 11.51 11.16
C HIS A 97 3.01 10.43 12.24
N PRO A 98 3.43 10.79 13.46
CA PRO A 98 3.69 9.82 14.53
C PRO A 98 2.53 8.84 14.74
N CYS A 99 2.89 7.57 14.84
CA CYS A 99 1.99 6.45 15.07
C CYS A 99 2.47 5.67 16.29
N ASP A 100 1.53 5.22 17.11
CA ASP A 100 1.79 4.38 18.28
C ASP A 100 0.59 3.44 18.50
N PRO A 101 0.81 2.12 18.46
CA PRO A 101 2.07 1.43 18.20
C PRO A 101 2.47 1.39 16.71
N VAL A 102 3.75 1.11 16.46
CA VAL A 102 4.27 0.69 15.16
C VAL A 102 4.61 -0.79 15.23
N VAL A 103 3.99 -1.60 14.39
CA VAL A 103 4.19 -3.05 14.32
C VAL A 103 4.91 -3.39 13.00
N THR A 104 5.97 -4.19 13.08
CA THR A 104 6.71 -4.65 11.89
C THR A 104 6.29 -6.06 11.51
N LYS A 105 5.97 -6.29 10.24
CA LYS A 105 5.66 -7.59 9.66
C LYS A 105 6.57 -7.88 8.47
N ASN A 106 6.98 -9.13 8.35
CA ASN A 106 7.77 -9.61 7.21
C ASN A 106 6.84 -10.06 6.09
N THR A 107 6.06 -9.13 5.56
CA THR A 107 5.06 -9.35 4.51
C THR A 107 5.29 -8.40 3.33
N SER A 108 4.71 -8.73 2.17
CA SER A 108 4.59 -7.82 1.04
C SER A 108 3.56 -6.72 1.32
N HIS A 109 3.19 -5.95 0.31
CA HIS A 109 2.26 -4.82 0.38
C HIS A 109 0.88 -5.17 0.96
N SER A 110 0.44 -6.42 0.84
CA SER A 110 -0.96 -6.82 1.08
C SER A 110 -1.12 -7.91 2.15
N PRO A 111 -0.76 -7.64 3.43
CA PRO A 111 -0.88 -8.62 4.53
C PRO A 111 -2.32 -9.10 4.76
N PHE A 112 -3.33 -8.36 4.31
CA PHE A 112 -4.73 -8.78 4.35
C PHE A 112 -5.03 -9.95 3.39
N MET A 113 -4.15 -10.21 2.42
CA MET A 113 -4.23 -11.35 1.52
C MET A 113 -3.32 -12.49 1.94
N SER A 114 -2.07 -12.19 2.33
CA SER A 114 -1.08 -13.22 2.68
C SER A 114 -1.23 -13.74 4.12
N GLU A 115 -1.61 -12.87 5.07
CA GLU A 115 -1.72 -13.22 6.49
C GLU A 115 -3.00 -12.64 7.13
N PRO A 116 -4.21 -12.93 6.60
CA PRO A 116 -5.45 -12.28 7.05
C PRO A 116 -5.74 -12.49 8.54
N GLN A 117 -5.50 -13.68 9.07
CA GLN A 117 -5.75 -13.97 10.49
C GLN A 117 -4.78 -13.23 11.41
N ALA A 118 -3.50 -13.17 11.04
CA ALA A 118 -2.50 -12.44 11.82
C ALA A 118 -2.79 -10.93 11.81
N LEU A 119 -3.18 -10.38 10.66
CA LEU A 119 -3.62 -8.99 10.55
C LEU A 119 -4.86 -8.72 11.42
N ALA A 120 -5.87 -9.57 11.35
CA ALA A 120 -7.09 -9.44 12.15
C ALA A 120 -6.78 -9.44 13.65
N ASN A 121 -5.87 -10.30 14.11
CA ASN A 121 -5.45 -10.34 15.51
C ASN A 121 -4.74 -9.04 15.95
N HIS A 122 -3.89 -8.45 15.08
CA HIS A 122 -3.28 -7.15 15.36
C HIS A 122 -4.33 -6.04 15.46
N LEU A 123 -5.26 -5.98 14.51
CA LEU A 123 -6.32 -4.97 14.52
C LEU A 123 -7.22 -5.10 15.78
N HIS A 124 -7.55 -6.33 16.18
CA HIS A 124 -8.32 -6.57 17.39
C HIS A 124 -7.58 -6.13 18.67
N ALA A 125 -6.26 -6.28 18.71
CA ALA A 125 -5.45 -5.85 19.85
C ALA A 125 -5.32 -4.31 19.95
N LEU A 126 -5.66 -3.56 18.90
CA LEU A 126 -5.65 -2.10 18.86
C LEU A 126 -7.02 -1.47 19.18
N ALA A 127 -8.08 -2.27 19.20
CA ALA A 127 -9.44 -1.81 19.46
C ALA A 127 -9.79 -1.82 20.94
#